data_747cdbfd120fc72b00b97c6d019cff24
#
_entry.id   747cdbfd120fc72b00b97c6d019cff24
#
_cell.length_a   1.000
_cell.length_b   1.000
_cell.length_c   1.000
_cell.angle_alpha   90.00
_cell.angle_beta   90.00
_cell.angle_gamma   90.00
#
_symmetry.space_group_name_H-M   'P 1'
#
loop_
_entity.id
_entity.type
_entity.pdbx_description
1 polymer ?
#
loop_
_entity_poly.entity_id
_entity_poly.type
_entity_poly.pdbx_seq_one_letter_code
_entity_poly.pdbx_strand_id
1 'polypeptide(L)'
;MNIKVGTAPDSWGVWFPENEKQTPWERCMNEMAESGYAGIELGPWGYLPNEYDSLKEELEKRNLELTATTLVGDLTSDRKTEELIALLDEMAVLQLRFDSAKYVVLIDDCYTDLFTGELVRPQFLNDAEWDKFITNILKIRDHAKA
;
A
#
# COMPACT_ATOMS: atom_id res chain seq x y z
N MET A 1 2.27 6.85 -28.02
CA MET A 1 1.74 6.80 -26.64
C MET A 1 2.85 6.20 -25.78
N ASN A 2 3.31 6.89 -24.75
CA ASN A 2 4.37 6.37 -23.87
C ASN A 2 3.69 5.95 -22.55
N ILE A 3 3.47 4.65 -22.38
CA ILE A 3 2.89 4.08 -21.16
C ILE A 3 4.05 3.73 -20.22
N LYS A 4 4.04 4.30 -19.01
CA LYS A 4 4.95 3.92 -17.94
C LYS A 4 4.31 2.77 -17.15
N VAL A 5 5.13 1.81 -16.76
CA VAL A 5 4.69 0.66 -15.93
C VAL A 5 5.25 0.83 -14.53
N GLY A 6 4.39 0.64 -13.55
CA GLY A 6 4.75 0.64 -12.12
C GLY A 6 4.58 -0.74 -11.51
N THR A 7 5.11 -0.90 -10.29
CA THR A 7 5.00 -2.12 -9.49
C THR A 7 4.94 -1.78 -8.00
N ALA A 8 4.77 -2.78 -7.16
CA ALA A 8 4.72 -2.65 -5.71
C ALA A 8 5.68 -3.64 -5.04
N PRO A 9 6.15 -3.36 -3.81
CA PRO A 9 6.96 -4.28 -3.00
C PRO A 9 6.33 -5.66 -2.81
N ASP A 10 5.01 -5.76 -2.85
CA ASP A 10 4.24 -7.01 -2.75
C ASP A 10 4.66 -8.02 -3.83
N SER A 11 5.04 -7.55 -5.03
CA SER A 11 5.56 -8.39 -6.11
C SER A 11 6.92 -9.04 -5.77
N TRP A 12 7.60 -8.56 -4.72
CA TRP A 12 8.81 -9.13 -4.13
C TRP A 12 8.54 -9.90 -2.84
N GLY A 13 7.27 -10.19 -2.54
CA GLY A 13 6.87 -10.90 -1.32
C GLY A 13 6.93 -10.06 -0.06
N VAL A 14 6.87 -8.73 -0.20
CA VAL A 14 6.89 -7.80 0.93
C VAL A 14 5.45 -7.49 1.37
N TRP A 15 5.04 -8.04 2.52
CA TRP A 15 3.68 -7.88 3.05
C TRP A 15 3.65 -7.17 4.40
N PHE A 16 4.71 -7.31 5.21
CA PHE A 16 4.78 -6.78 6.56
C PHE A 16 6.12 -6.07 6.76
N PRO A 17 6.15 -4.80 7.18
CA PRO A 17 7.39 -4.02 7.29
C PRO A 17 8.39 -4.63 8.29
N GLU A 18 7.89 -5.30 9.35
CA GLU A 18 8.67 -5.91 10.41
C GLU A 18 9.23 -7.31 10.09
N ASN A 19 8.95 -7.86 8.90
CA ASN A 19 9.42 -9.19 8.53
C ASN A 19 10.90 -9.17 8.09
N GLU A 20 11.80 -9.50 8.98
CA GLU A 20 13.26 -9.52 8.73
C GLU A 20 13.70 -10.50 7.62
N LYS A 21 12.84 -11.45 7.23
CA LYS A 21 13.16 -12.45 6.19
C LYS A 21 12.80 -12.01 4.77
N GLN A 22 12.08 -10.89 4.64
CA GLN A 22 11.72 -10.36 3.33
C GLN A 22 12.90 -9.67 2.65
N THR A 23 12.75 -9.39 1.37
CA THR A 23 13.77 -8.66 0.58
C THR A 23 14.02 -7.29 1.23
N PRO A 24 15.27 -6.90 1.53
CA PRO A 24 15.59 -5.54 1.98
C PRO A 24 15.13 -4.50 0.95
N TRP A 25 14.64 -3.37 1.43
CA TRP A 25 14.02 -2.35 0.58
C TRP A 25 14.97 -1.81 -0.51
N GLU A 26 16.25 -1.62 -0.21
CA GLU A 26 17.25 -1.14 -1.18
C GLU A 26 17.39 -2.11 -2.36
N ARG A 27 17.44 -3.42 -2.04
CA ARG A 27 17.50 -4.47 -3.04
C ARG A 27 16.22 -4.52 -3.87
N CYS A 28 15.07 -4.43 -3.22
CA CYS A 28 13.76 -4.41 -3.87
C CYS A 28 13.67 -3.27 -4.90
N MET A 29 14.02 -2.05 -4.50
CA MET A 29 14.02 -0.88 -5.38
C MET A 29 15.02 -1.00 -6.53
N ASN A 30 16.22 -1.59 -6.28
CA ASN A 30 17.21 -1.82 -7.34
C ASN A 30 16.66 -2.79 -8.39
N GLU A 31 16.11 -3.93 -7.97
CA GLU A 31 15.57 -4.95 -8.86
C GLU A 31 14.36 -4.41 -9.65
N MET A 32 13.52 -3.55 -9.06
CA MET A 32 12.43 -2.84 -9.75
C MET A 32 12.97 -1.96 -10.88
N ALA A 33 13.96 -1.14 -10.60
CA ALA A 33 14.56 -0.24 -11.59
C ALA A 33 15.26 -1.03 -12.71
N GLU A 34 16.03 -2.07 -12.37
CA GLU A 34 16.71 -2.96 -13.32
C GLU A 34 15.72 -3.72 -14.22
N SER A 35 14.53 -4.03 -13.70
CA SER A 35 13.44 -4.66 -14.47
C SER A 35 12.72 -3.69 -15.41
N GLY A 36 13.07 -2.41 -15.40
CA GLY A 36 12.53 -1.40 -16.32
C GLY A 36 11.22 -0.76 -15.86
N TYR A 37 10.84 -0.92 -14.60
CA TYR A 37 9.71 -0.16 -14.03
C TYR A 37 10.06 1.32 -13.91
N ALA A 38 9.06 2.17 -14.14
CA ALA A 38 9.19 3.63 -14.01
C ALA A 38 8.50 4.16 -12.76
N GLY A 39 7.58 3.39 -12.18
CA GLY A 39 6.82 3.77 -11.00
C GLY A 39 6.82 2.69 -9.92
N ILE A 40 6.67 3.12 -8.69
CA ILE A 40 6.61 2.25 -7.52
C ILE A 40 5.49 2.70 -6.58
N GLU A 41 4.76 1.76 -6.00
CA GLU A 41 3.92 1.99 -4.84
C GLU A 41 4.77 1.95 -3.56
N LEU A 42 4.31 2.63 -2.51
CA LEU A 42 5.03 2.65 -1.23
C LEU A 42 5.09 1.27 -0.56
N GLY A 43 4.10 0.42 -0.84
CA GLY A 43 3.94 -0.87 -0.16
C GLY A 43 3.54 -0.69 1.31
N PRO A 44 3.83 -1.68 2.17
CA PRO A 44 3.53 -1.60 3.60
C PRO A 44 4.23 -0.40 4.26
N TRP A 45 3.46 0.41 5.02
CA TRP A 45 3.99 1.58 5.71
C TRP A 45 5.15 1.21 6.66
N GLY A 46 6.29 1.84 6.48
CA GLY A 46 7.52 1.56 7.23
C GLY A 46 8.50 0.61 6.54
N TYR A 47 8.16 0.05 5.39
CA TYR A 47 9.10 -0.75 4.59
C TYR A 47 10.09 0.12 3.81
N LEU A 48 9.61 1.09 3.05
CA LEU A 48 10.44 2.11 2.42
C LEU A 48 10.69 3.26 3.40
N PRO A 49 11.70 4.12 3.16
CA PRO A 49 11.89 5.33 3.97
C PRO A 49 10.62 6.19 4.02
N ASN A 50 10.20 6.57 5.23
CA ASN A 50 9.00 7.41 5.44
C ASN A 50 9.33 8.92 5.46
N GLU A 51 10.62 9.29 5.45
CA GLU A 51 11.04 10.68 5.37
C GLU A 51 11.16 11.11 3.90
N TYR A 52 10.56 12.25 3.57
CA TYR A 52 10.49 12.73 2.20
C TYR A 52 11.84 12.84 1.50
N ASP A 53 12.81 13.47 2.15
CA ASP A 53 14.10 13.72 1.51
C ASP A 53 14.85 12.42 1.25
N SER A 54 14.80 11.48 2.20
CA SER A 54 15.38 10.14 2.05
C SER A 54 14.69 9.36 0.93
N LEU A 55 13.36 9.30 0.93
CA LEU A 55 12.62 8.56 -0.10
C LEU A 55 12.83 9.17 -1.49
N LYS A 56 12.80 10.50 -1.59
CA LYS A 56 13.04 11.23 -2.83
C LYS A 56 14.41 10.90 -3.42
N GLU A 57 15.46 10.98 -2.60
CA GLU A 57 16.82 10.65 -3.02
C GLU A 57 16.93 9.21 -3.55
N GLU A 58 16.31 8.24 -2.87
CA GLU A 58 16.33 6.84 -3.26
C GLU A 58 15.53 6.57 -4.55
N LEU A 59 14.44 7.29 -4.78
CA LEU A 59 13.67 7.24 -6.03
C LEU A 59 14.46 7.86 -7.19
N GLU A 60 15.04 9.06 -6.98
CA GLU A 60 15.83 9.76 -8.00
C GLU A 60 17.07 8.98 -8.46
N LYS A 61 17.80 8.35 -7.54
CA LYS A 61 18.94 7.47 -7.84
C LYS A 61 18.59 6.36 -8.83
N ARG A 62 17.32 5.93 -8.87
CA ARG A 62 16.85 4.78 -9.65
C ARG A 62 15.94 5.17 -10.81
N ASN A 63 15.68 6.45 -11.02
CA ASN A 63 14.69 6.97 -11.98
C ASN A 63 13.28 6.38 -11.77
N LEU A 64 12.90 6.17 -10.52
CA LEU A 64 11.57 5.72 -10.12
C LEU A 64 10.72 6.91 -9.68
N GLU A 65 9.41 6.85 -9.91
CA GLU A 65 8.41 7.80 -9.42
C GLU A 65 7.51 7.11 -8.39
N LEU A 66 7.23 7.76 -7.25
CA LEU A 66 6.20 7.26 -6.35
C LEU A 66 4.83 7.47 -7.00
N THR A 67 4.00 6.43 -7.08
CA THR A 67 2.70 6.47 -7.76
C THR A 67 1.52 6.38 -6.82
N ALA A 68 1.66 5.60 -5.74
CA ALA A 68 0.59 5.33 -4.79
C ALA A 68 1.12 4.98 -3.40
N THR A 69 0.24 5.08 -2.43
CA THR A 69 0.38 4.46 -1.11
C THR A 69 -0.62 3.32 -0.97
N THR A 70 -0.39 2.41 -0.03
CA THR A 70 -1.22 1.20 0.14
C THR A 70 -1.76 1.13 1.56
N LEU A 71 -3.08 0.94 1.70
CA LEU A 71 -3.77 0.68 2.94
C LEU A 71 -4.32 -0.74 2.91
N VAL A 72 -4.03 -1.53 3.94
CA VAL A 72 -4.49 -2.92 4.08
C VAL A 72 -5.19 -3.10 5.41
N GLY A 73 -6.41 -3.63 5.42
CA GLY A 73 -7.12 -3.94 6.66
C GLY A 73 -8.51 -4.49 6.43
N ASP A 74 -9.10 -5.07 7.47
CA ASP A 74 -10.46 -5.60 7.45
C ASP A 74 -11.49 -4.47 7.26
N LEU A 75 -11.99 -4.34 6.04
CA LEU A 75 -12.95 -3.31 5.63
C LEU A 75 -14.37 -3.60 6.11
N THR A 76 -14.65 -4.75 6.72
CA THR A 76 -15.91 -5.03 7.40
C THR A 76 -15.95 -4.49 8.82
N SER A 77 -14.82 -4.05 9.37
CA SER A 77 -14.65 -3.56 10.73
C SER A 77 -14.62 -2.03 10.80
N ASP A 78 -15.56 -1.42 11.52
CA ASP A 78 -15.57 0.03 11.76
C ASP A 78 -14.30 0.49 12.49
N ARG A 79 -13.83 -0.29 13.49
CA ARG A 79 -12.61 0.03 14.23
C ARG A 79 -11.39 0.04 13.31
N LYS A 80 -11.26 -0.99 12.45
CA LYS A 80 -10.17 -1.03 11.47
C LYS A 80 -10.26 0.11 10.46
N THR A 81 -11.45 0.48 10.05
CA THR A 81 -11.66 1.63 9.16
C THR A 81 -11.17 2.93 9.77
N GLU A 82 -11.42 3.19 11.07
CA GLU A 82 -10.89 4.36 11.76
C GLU A 82 -9.35 4.32 11.88
N GLU A 83 -8.77 3.14 12.15
CA GLU A 83 -7.32 2.95 12.17
C GLU A 83 -6.70 3.22 10.77
N LEU A 84 -7.35 2.77 9.69
CA LEU A 84 -6.91 3.04 8.33
C LEU A 84 -7.01 4.52 7.94
N ILE A 85 -8.03 5.22 8.40
CA ILE A 85 -8.17 6.67 8.19
C ILE A 85 -7.04 7.42 8.91
N ALA A 86 -6.73 7.06 10.15
CA ALA A 86 -5.62 7.67 10.88
C ALA A 86 -4.27 7.41 10.20
N LEU A 87 -4.07 6.19 9.68
CA LEU A 87 -2.87 5.84 8.91
C LEU A 87 -2.81 6.62 7.59
N LEU A 88 -3.94 6.80 6.92
CA LEU A 88 -4.02 7.60 5.69
C LEU A 88 -3.60 9.05 5.94
N ASP A 89 -4.01 9.67 7.05
CA ASP A 89 -3.59 11.02 7.42
C ASP A 89 -2.07 11.10 7.62
N GLU A 90 -1.48 10.10 8.26
CA GLU A 90 -0.03 10.01 8.44
C GLU A 90 0.70 9.87 7.09
N MET A 91 0.23 8.97 6.22
CA MET A 91 0.81 8.73 4.89
C MET A 91 0.65 9.93 3.96
N ALA A 92 -0.45 10.67 4.06
CA ALA A 92 -0.75 11.83 3.24
C ALA A 92 0.29 12.93 3.40
N VAL A 93 0.87 13.10 4.59
CA VAL A 93 1.96 14.08 4.85
C VAL A 93 3.16 13.82 3.93
N LEU A 94 3.47 12.56 3.66
CA LEU A 94 4.53 12.17 2.73
C LEU A 94 4.04 12.22 1.28
N GLN A 95 2.91 11.57 0.99
CA GLN A 95 2.39 11.38 -0.36
C GLN A 95 2.13 12.69 -1.09
N LEU A 96 1.54 13.68 -0.42
CA LEU A 96 1.19 14.97 -1.03
C LEU A 96 2.42 15.81 -1.46
N ARG A 97 3.62 15.42 -1.04
CA ARG A 97 4.87 16.05 -1.48
C ARG A 97 5.38 15.50 -2.82
N PHE A 98 4.80 14.40 -3.33
CA PHE A 98 5.16 13.80 -4.61
C PHE A 98 4.06 14.04 -5.64
N ASP A 99 4.34 14.87 -6.65
CA ASP A 99 3.38 15.19 -7.71
C ASP A 99 2.89 13.96 -8.50
N SER A 100 3.67 12.90 -8.55
CA SER A 100 3.36 11.63 -9.22
C SER A 100 2.46 10.71 -8.39
N ALA A 101 2.41 10.87 -7.08
CA ALA A 101 1.67 9.99 -6.17
C ALA A 101 0.18 10.39 -6.07
N LYS A 102 -0.64 9.89 -7.00
CA LYS A 102 -2.04 10.30 -7.17
C LYS A 102 -3.06 9.32 -6.61
N TYR A 103 -2.63 8.15 -6.18
CA TYR A 103 -3.53 7.06 -5.82
C TYR A 103 -3.27 6.55 -4.41
N VAL A 104 -4.35 6.09 -3.78
CA VAL A 104 -4.31 5.24 -2.59
C VAL A 104 -4.88 3.88 -3.01
N VAL A 105 -4.09 2.83 -2.87
CA VAL A 105 -4.53 1.46 -3.11
C VAL A 105 -5.13 0.94 -1.81
N LEU A 106 -6.39 0.57 -1.84
CA LEU A 106 -7.10 0.02 -0.69
C LEU A 106 -7.29 -1.48 -0.87
N ILE A 107 -6.75 -2.27 0.02
CA ILE A 107 -6.77 -3.72 -0.02
C ILE A 107 -7.52 -4.24 1.21
N ASP A 108 -8.53 -5.10 0.99
CA ASP A 108 -9.15 -5.84 2.08
C ASP A 108 -8.16 -6.86 2.65
N ASP A 109 -8.24 -7.10 3.95
CA ASP A 109 -7.32 -7.99 4.65
C ASP A 109 -7.39 -9.43 4.15
N CYS A 110 -6.33 -10.19 4.37
CA CYS A 110 -6.22 -11.57 3.90
C CYS A 110 -7.30 -12.48 4.48
N TYR A 111 -7.86 -13.34 3.64
CA TYR A 111 -8.79 -14.40 4.05
C TYR A 111 -8.06 -15.65 4.55
N THR A 112 -6.79 -15.78 4.17
CA THR A 112 -5.92 -16.88 4.57
C THR A 112 -4.65 -16.33 5.19
N ASP A 113 -4.09 -17.07 6.14
CA ASP A 113 -2.74 -16.81 6.61
C ASP A 113 -1.75 -17.00 5.45
N LEU A 114 -0.89 -16.02 5.22
CA LEU A 114 0.02 -15.98 4.06
C LEU A 114 1.15 -17.03 4.14
N PHE A 115 1.43 -17.55 5.33
CA PHE A 115 2.51 -18.52 5.54
C PHE A 115 2.01 -19.96 5.61
N THR A 116 0.84 -20.18 6.20
CA THR A 116 0.26 -21.51 6.39
C THR A 116 -0.79 -21.86 5.35
N GLY A 117 -1.43 -20.87 4.73
CA GLY A 117 -2.56 -21.02 3.82
C GLY A 117 -3.88 -21.37 4.53
N GLU A 118 -3.91 -21.37 5.87
CA GLU A 118 -5.11 -21.64 6.63
C GLU A 118 -6.11 -20.50 6.53
N LEU A 119 -7.40 -20.82 6.47
CA LEU A 119 -8.47 -19.81 6.43
C LEU A 119 -8.57 -19.10 7.79
N VAL A 120 -8.36 -17.79 7.81
CA VAL A 120 -8.41 -16.97 9.04
C VAL A 120 -9.72 -16.18 9.19
N ARG A 121 -10.49 -16.02 8.11
CA ARG A 121 -11.82 -15.42 8.12
C ARG A 121 -12.67 -15.97 6.96
N PRO A 122 -14.02 -15.80 6.99
CA PRO A 122 -14.88 -16.25 5.91
C PRO A 122 -14.51 -15.59 4.57
N GLN A 123 -14.50 -16.39 3.49
CA GLN A 123 -14.22 -15.89 2.13
C GLN A 123 -15.42 -15.21 1.46
N PHE A 124 -16.61 -15.39 2.04
CA PHE A 124 -17.85 -14.81 1.52
C PHE A 124 -18.50 -13.94 2.60
N LEU A 125 -18.84 -12.72 2.21
CA LEU A 125 -19.58 -11.80 3.04
C LEU A 125 -21.09 -12.05 2.86
N ASN A 126 -21.84 -12.04 3.97
CA ASN A 126 -23.29 -11.95 3.89
C ASN A 126 -23.73 -10.50 3.54
N ASP A 127 -25.02 -10.28 3.28
CA ASP A 127 -25.52 -8.98 2.82
C ASP A 127 -25.19 -7.84 3.79
N ALA A 128 -25.28 -8.07 5.09
CA ALA A 128 -24.97 -7.04 6.10
C ALA A 128 -23.48 -6.72 6.17
N GLU A 129 -22.63 -7.72 6.06
CA GLU A 129 -21.17 -7.56 5.97
C GLU A 129 -20.78 -6.84 4.67
N TRP A 130 -21.45 -7.15 3.56
CA TRP A 130 -21.24 -6.50 2.28
C TRP A 130 -21.62 -5.01 2.34
N ASP A 131 -22.77 -4.68 2.91
CA ASP A 131 -23.22 -3.30 3.11
C ASP A 131 -22.22 -2.52 3.99
N LYS A 132 -21.70 -3.17 5.03
CA LYS A 132 -20.67 -2.60 5.90
C LYS A 132 -19.38 -2.34 5.15
N PHE A 133 -18.89 -3.34 4.41
CA PHE A 133 -17.69 -3.24 3.55
C PHE A 133 -17.78 -2.05 2.60
N ILE A 134 -18.88 -1.92 1.86
CA ILE A 134 -19.09 -0.79 0.94
C ILE A 134 -19.14 0.55 1.70
N THR A 135 -19.83 0.61 2.83
CA THR A 135 -19.93 1.82 3.64
C THR A 135 -18.55 2.29 4.11
N ASN A 136 -17.70 1.38 4.55
CA ASN A 136 -16.37 1.67 5.04
C ASN A 136 -15.42 2.12 3.90
N ILE A 137 -15.50 1.48 2.73
CA ILE A 137 -14.77 1.96 1.54
C ILE A 137 -15.16 3.40 1.19
N LEU A 138 -16.46 3.69 1.17
CA LEU A 138 -16.96 5.03 0.86
C LEU A 138 -16.47 6.06 1.88
N LYS A 139 -16.42 5.70 3.17
CA LYS A 139 -15.91 6.55 4.25
C LYS A 139 -14.42 6.90 4.05
N ILE A 140 -13.58 5.90 3.77
CA ILE A 140 -12.15 6.11 3.48
C ILE A 140 -11.98 6.98 2.23
N ARG A 141 -12.73 6.68 1.15
CA ARG A 141 -12.72 7.47 -0.08
C ARG A 141 -13.06 8.94 0.16
N ASP A 142 -14.10 9.21 0.93
CA ASP A 142 -14.57 10.58 1.16
C ASP A 142 -13.57 11.34 2.04
N HIS A 143 -12.95 10.67 3.00
CA HIS A 143 -11.85 11.22 3.80
C HIS A 143 -10.63 11.55 2.93
N ALA A 144 -10.23 10.65 2.04
CA ALA A 144 -9.10 10.86 1.13
C ALA A 144 -9.27 12.04 0.15
N LYS A 145 -10.51 12.52 -0.04
CA LYS A 145 -10.84 13.65 -0.92
C LYS A 145 -10.94 15.00 -0.18
N ALA A 146 -11.03 14.96 1.14
CA ALA A 146 -11.21 16.16 1.95
C ALA A 146 -9.90 16.93 2.13
#